data_65108a62551d31646d44adbce2f10340
#
_entry.id   65108a62551d31646d44adbce2f10340
#
_cell.length_a   1.000
_cell.length_b   1.000
_cell.length_c   1.000
_cell.angle_alpha   90.00
_cell.angle_beta   90.00
_cell.angle_gamma   90.00
#
_symmetry.space_group_name_H-M   'P 1'
#
loop_
_entity.id
_entity.type
_entity.pdbx_description
1 polymer ?
#
loop_
_entity_poly.entity_id
_entity_poly.type
_entity_poly.pdbx_seq_one_letter_code
_entity_poly.pdbx_strand_id
1 'polypeptide(L)'
;ALPRIVDIIDNGITIYVVMDYVEGQSLDKVLNEYGAQPEELVVGWAKQLCDALSYLHSQKPSIIYRDMKPANVMLKPEGNIKIIDFGIAREYKEQKLSDTTVLGTKGYAPPEQYSGQTDPRSDIFALGMTMHHLLTGVDPRNGEPYAPVRQWNPELSEGIEIIIDRCVEPAAENRYQSCADLLY
;
A
#
# COMPACT_ATOMS: atom_id res chain seq x y z
N ALA A 1 -8.58 10.33 -2.47
CA ALA A 1 -7.38 9.56 -2.88
C ALA A 1 -7.69 8.36 -3.80
N LEU A 2 -8.96 8.10 -4.14
CA LEU A 2 -9.35 7.01 -5.06
C LEU A 2 -9.71 7.57 -6.44
N PRO A 3 -9.35 6.91 -7.57
CA PRO A 3 -9.82 7.27 -8.89
C PRO A 3 -11.29 6.85 -9.05
N ARG A 4 -12.00 7.53 -9.96
CA ARG A 4 -13.37 7.15 -10.32
C ARG A 4 -13.32 6.08 -11.41
N ILE A 5 -14.08 4.99 -11.22
CA ILE A 5 -14.33 4.02 -12.28
C ILE A 5 -15.37 4.64 -13.21
N VAL A 6 -15.06 4.70 -14.51
CA VAL A 6 -15.89 5.28 -15.55
C VAL A 6 -16.73 4.19 -16.21
N ASP A 7 -16.12 3.03 -16.50
CA ASP A 7 -16.79 1.92 -17.19
C ASP A 7 -16.09 0.59 -16.92
N ILE A 8 -16.79 -0.50 -17.17
CA ILE A 8 -16.27 -1.87 -17.14
C ILE A 8 -16.64 -2.54 -18.46
N ILE A 9 -15.62 -2.96 -19.22
CA ILE A 9 -15.79 -3.64 -20.50
C ILE A 9 -15.42 -5.11 -20.33
N ASP A 10 -16.40 -6.00 -20.49
CA ASP A 10 -16.20 -7.46 -20.47
C ASP A 10 -16.42 -8.03 -21.86
N ASN A 11 -15.38 -8.65 -22.43
CA ASN A 11 -15.47 -9.34 -23.73
C ASN A 11 -15.53 -10.86 -23.60
N GLY A 12 -15.77 -11.39 -22.39
CA GLY A 12 -15.83 -12.82 -22.09
C GLY A 12 -14.47 -13.51 -21.90
N ILE A 13 -13.36 -12.85 -22.24
CA ILE A 13 -11.98 -13.33 -22.10
C ILE A 13 -11.22 -12.43 -21.12
N THR A 14 -11.41 -11.14 -21.23
CA THR A 14 -10.71 -10.11 -20.44
C THR A 14 -11.70 -9.06 -20.00
N ILE A 15 -11.54 -8.61 -18.76
CA ILE A 15 -12.27 -7.47 -18.21
C ILE A 15 -11.34 -6.28 -18.19
N TYR A 16 -11.80 -5.18 -18.78
CA TYR A 16 -11.14 -3.89 -18.73
C TYR A 16 -11.90 -2.97 -17.77
N VAL A 17 -11.18 -2.43 -16.80
CA VAL A 17 -11.72 -1.39 -15.91
C VAL A 17 -11.25 -0.04 -16.46
N VAL A 18 -12.19 0.77 -16.92
CA VAL A 18 -11.92 2.13 -17.41
C VAL A 18 -12.07 3.08 -16.24
N MET A 19 -11.04 3.86 -15.97
CA MET A 19 -11.02 4.82 -14.86
C MET A 19 -10.49 6.18 -15.31
N ASP A 20 -10.74 7.21 -14.50
CA ASP A 20 -10.17 8.53 -14.75
C ASP A 20 -8.64 8.44 -14.87
N TYR A 21 -8.08 9.14 -15.85
CA TYR A 21 -6.64 9.29 -15.96
C TYR A 21 -6.12 10.11 -14.77
N VAL A 22 -5.09 9.60 -14.11
CA VAL A 22 -4.42 10.27 -13.01
C VAL A 22 -3.12 10.86 -13.50
N GLU A 23 -3.10 12.19 -13.63
CA GLU A 23 -1.88 12.92 -13.96
C GLU A 23 -0.90 12.86 -12.78
N GLY A 24 0.41 12.78 -13.09
CA GLY A 24 1.48 12.74 -12.10
C GLY A 24 2.47 11.61 -12.36
N GLN A 25 3.20 11.23 -11.33
CA GLN A 25 4.14 10.12 -11.37
C GLN A 25 3.97 9.20 -10.16
N SER A 26 4.27 7.91 -10.33
CA SER A 26 4.22 6.96 -9.20
C SER A 26 5.27 7.31 -8.15
N LEU A 27 4.99 6.97 -6.88
CA LEU A 27 5.98 7.14 -5.81
C LEU A 27 7.22 6.25 -6.02
N ASP A 28 7.09 5.14 -6.74
CA ASP A 28 8.21 4.31 -7.16
C ASP A 28 9.16 5.09 -8.11
N LYS A 29 8.58 5.84 -9.05
CA LYS A 29 9.35 6.72 -9.94
C LYS A 29 10.00 7.86 -9.17
N VAL A 30 9.29 8.44 -8.19
CA VAL A 30 9.85 9.48 -7.29
C VAL A 30 11.04 8.94 -6.52
N LEU A 31 10.94 7.72 -5.94
CA LEU A 31 12.05 7.05 -5.27
C LEU A 31 13.25 6.82 -6.18
N ASN A 32 13.02 6.34 -7.40
CA ASN A 32 14.08 6.08 -8.37
C ASN A 32 14.81 7.37 -8.80
N GLU A 33 14.09 8.49 -8.87
CA GLU A 33 14.63 9.77 -9.35
C GLU A 33 15.27 10.58 -8.22
N TYR A 34 14.67 10.59 -7.02
CA TYR A 34 15.05 11.47 -5.91
C TYR A 34 15.54 10.73 -4.66
N GLY A 35 15.42 9.40 -4.61
CA GLY A 35 15.79 8.60 -3.44
C GLY A 35 14.80 8.71 -2.29
N ALA A 36 15.29 8.48 -1.07
CA ALA A 36 14.50 8.57 0.16
C ALA A 36 13.84 9.94 0.31
N GLN A 37 12.60 9.95 0.80
CA GLN A 37 11.76 11.14 0.88
C GLN A 37 11.74 11.72 2.30
N PRO A 38 11.57 13.04 2.46
CA PRO A 38 11.43 13.69 3.76
C PRO A 38 10.27 13.12 4.58
N GLU A 39 10.47 12.99 5.90
CA GLU A 39 9.47 12.44 6.82
C GLU A 39 8.12 13.17 6.73
N GLU A 40 8.14 14.49 6.70
CA GLU A 40 6.92 15.31 6.63
C GLU A 40 6.06 14.97 5.39
N LEU A 41 6.69 14.77 4.23
CA LEU A 41 6.00 14.40 3.01
C LEU A 41 5.40 13.00 3.12
N VAL A 42 6.19 12.03 3.61
CA VAL A 42 5.73 10.64 3.76
C VAL A 42 4.58 10.54 4.74
N VAL A 43 4.63 11.25 5.86
CA VAL A 43 3.52 11.34 6.83
C VAL A 43 2.27 11.94 6.18
N GLY A 44 2.43 13.02 5.41
CA GLY A 44 1.32 13.65 4.68
C GLY A 44 0.66 12.70 3.67
N TRP A 45 1.44 11.92 2.95
CA TRP A 45 0.94 10.89 2.03
C TRP A 45 0.29 9.72 2.77
N ALA A 46 0.92 9.25 3.86
CA ALA A 46 0.37 8.16 4.68
C ALA A 46 -1.01 8.49 5.24
N LYS A 47 -1.23 9.72 5.71
CA LYS A 47 -2.56 10.17 6.15
C LYS A 47 -3.61 10.06 5.05
N GLN A 48 -3.30 10.50 3.83
CA GLN A 48 -4.20 10.38 2.68
C GLN A 48 -4.46 8.92 2.30
N LEU A 49 -3.45 8.03 2.42
CA LEU A 49 -3.61 6.60 2.20
C LEU A 49 -4.48 5.95 3.27
N CYS A 50 -4.30 6.31 4.54
CA CYS A 50 -5.16 5.84 5.63
C CYS A 50 -6.63 6.22 5.42
N ASP A 51 -6.92 7.45 4.99
CA ASP A 51 -8.28 7.89 4.67
C ASP A 51 -8.89 7.04 3.54
N ALA A 52 -8.11 6.78 2.48
CA ALA A 52 -8.55 5.94 1.37
C ALA A 52 -8.79 4.49 1.79
N LEU A 53 -7.88 3.89 2.56
CA LEU A 53 -8.03 2.54 3.08
C LEU A 53 -9.21 2.44 4.06
N SER A 54 -9.39 3.41 4.96
CA SER A 54 -10.54 3.47 5.87
C SER A 54 -11.86 3.43 5.09
N TYR A 55 -11.93 4.18 4.00
CA TYR A 55 -13.12 4.17 3.13
C TYR A 55 -13.35 2.78 2.51
N LEU A 56 -12.31 2.13 1.98
CA LEU A 56 -12.42 0.78 1.40
C LEU A 56 -12.84 -0.25 2.47
N HIS A 57 -12.23 -0.19 3.65
CA HIS A 57 -12.51 -1.12 4.75
C HIS A 57 -13.93 -0.94 5.32
N SER A 58 -14.52 0.25 5.21
CA SER A 58 -15.89 0.55 5.68
C SER A 58 -16.99 0.02 4.75
N GLN A 59 -16.64 -0.43 3.55
CA GLN A 59 -17.61 -0.96 2.60
C GLN A 59 -18.23 -2.29 3.10
N LYS A 60 -19.37 -2.67 2.56
CA LYS A 60 -20.07 -3.91 2.89
C LYS A 60 -20.34 -4.72 1.62
N PRO A 61 -19.62 -5.81 1.37
CA PRO A 61 -18.49 -6.34 2.17
C PRO A 61 -17.27 -5.42 2.19
N SER A 62 -16.43 -5.55 3.23
CA SER A 62 -15.18 -4.80 3.35
C SER A 62 -14.26 -5.10 2.17
N ILE A 63 -13.66 -4.06 1.62
CA ILE A 63 -12.72 -4.17 0.50
C ILE A 63 -11.31 -4.07 1.05
N ILE A 64 -10.52 -5.14 0.90
CA ILE A 64 -9.11 -5.16 1.25
C ILE A 64 -8.30 -4.86 -0.02
N TYR A 65 -7.40 -3.89 0.06
CA TYR A 65 -6.67 -3.40 -1.11
C TYR A 65 -5.58 -4.39 -1.60
N ARG A 66 -4.83 -4.99 -0.68
CA ARG A 66 -3.87 -6.11 -0.87
C ARG A 66 -2.60 -5.81 -1.64
N ASP A 67 -2.44 -4.68 -2.28
CA ASP A 67 -1.27 -4.37 -3.10
C ASP A 67 -0.74 -2.94 -2.90
N MET A 68 -0.72 -2.49 -1.63
CA MET A 68 -0.13 -1.20 -1.26
C MET A 68 1.38 -1.24 -1.46
N LYS A 69 1.89 -0.37 -2.33
CA LYS A 69 3.30 -0.18 -2.65
C LYS A 69 3.50 1.14 -3.39
N PRO A 70 4.72 1.71 -3.43
CA PRO A 70 4.99 2.98 -4.11
C PRO A 70 4.56 3.00 -5.59
N ALA A 71 4.69 1.88 -6.32
CA ALA A 71 4.30 1.78 -7.73
C ALA A 71 2.79 1.96 -7.98
N ASN A 72 1.95 1.72 -6.97
CA ASN A 72 0.49 1.83 -7.05
C ASN A 72 -0.05 3.14 -6.47
N VAL A 73 0.82 4.08 -6.14
CA VAL A 73 0.45 5.40 -5.61
C VAL A 73 0.98 6.48 -6.53
N MET A 74 0.08 7.27 -7.10
CA MET A 74 0.43 8.41 -7.96
C MET A 74 0.50 9.69 -7.15
N LEU A 75 1.62 10.40 -7.26
CA LEU A 75 1.78 11.77 -6.77
C LEU A 75 1.35 12.73 -7.87
N LYS A 76 0.33 13.51 -7.58
CA LYS A 76 -0.18 14.56 -8.47
C LYS A 76 0.67 15.83 -8.38
N PRO A 77 0.65 16.68 -9.44
CA PRO A 77 1.40 17.95 -9.44
C PRO A 77 1.10 18.85 -8.23
N GLU A 78 -0.13 18.77 -7.68
CA GLU A 78 -0.56 19.57 -6.52
C GLU A 78 -0.07 19.00 -5.17
N GLY A 79 0.68 17.89 -5.17
CA GLY A 79 1.20 17.23 -3.97
C GLY A 79 0.26 16.22 -3.32
N ASN A 80 -0.95 16.07 -3.82
CA ASN A 80 -1.89 15.03 -3.37
C ASN A 80 -1.56 13.69 -4.01
N ILE A 81 -1.97 12.59 -3.34
CA ILE A 81 -1.75 11.25 -3.87
C ILE A 81 -3.06 10.57 -4.27
N LYS A 82 -2.97 9.61 -5.19
CA LYS A 82 -4.06 8.70 -5.56
C LYS A 82 -3.55 7.26 -5.68
N ILE A 83 -4.34 6.32 -5.17
CA ILE A 83 -4.15 4.88 -5.41
C ILE A 83 -4.66 4.58 -6.82
N ILE A 84 -3.88 3.86 -7.64
CA ILE A 84 -4.18 3.68 -9.07
C ILE A 84 -4.52 2.24 -9.49
N ASP A 85 -4.15 1.25 -8.71
CA ASP A 85 -4.45 -0.16 -9.00
C ASP A 85 -5.22 -0.78 -7.85
N PHE A 86 -6.48 -1.16 -8.10
CA PHE A 86 -7.31 -1.83 -7.12
C PHE A 86 -7.09 -3.34 -7.21
N GLY A 87 -6.67 -3.98 -6.13
CA GLY A 87 -6.54 -5.44 -6.01
C GLY A 87 -7.80 -6.22 -6.41
N ILE A 88 -8.99 -5.58 -6.44
CA ILE A 88 -10.25 -6.11 -6.98
C ILE A 88 -10.10 -6.64 -8.41
N ALA A 89 -9.34 -5.95 -9.26
CA ALA A 89 -9.09 -6.40 -10.64
C ALA A 89 -8.29 -7.71 -10.68
N ARG A 90 -7.49 -8.01 -9.66
CA ARG A 90 -6.76 -9.27 -9.54
C ARG A 90 -7.65 -10.41 -9.08
N GLU A 91 -8.53 -10.23 -8.11
CA GLU A 91 -9.46 -11.28 -7.67
C GLU A 91 -10.31 -11.79 -8.84
N TYR A 92 -10.79 -10.89 -9.69
CA TYR A 92 -11.58 -11.29 -10.84
C TYR A 92 -10.78 -12.08 -11.88
N LYS A 93 -9.49 -11.80 -12.04
CA LYS A 93 -8.58 -12.57 -12.92
C LYS A 93 -8.22 -13.93 -12.31
N GLU A 94 -8.11 -14.03 -11.01
CA GLU A 94 -7.66 -15.24 -10.30
C GLU A 94 -8.74 -16.29 -10.14
N GLN A 95 -10.00 -15.93 -10.09
CA GLN A 95 -11.10 -16.91 -10.19
C GLN A 95 -11.11 -17.68 -11.52
N LYS A 96 -10.40 -17.17 -12.54
CA LYS A 96 -10.22 -17.85 -13.85
C LYS A 96 -8.88 -18.54 -14.02
N LEU A 97 -7.90 -18.36 -13.12
CA LEU A 97 -6.57 -18.94 -13.17
C LEU A 97 -6.34 -19.74 -11.88
N SER A 98 -6.24 -21.06 -12.05
CA SER A 98 -6.05 -22.06 -10.98
C SER A 98 -5.00 -21.72 -9.92
N ASP A 99 -5.38 -21.89 -8.69
CA ASP A 99 -4.73 -22.43 -7.46
C ASP A 99 -3.28 -22.11 -7.06
N THR A 100 -2.49 -21.24 -7.68
CA THR A 100 -1.08 -21.05 -7.29
C THR A 100 -0.55 -19.62 -7.28
N THR A 101 -1.37 -18.58 -7.44
CA THR A 101 -0.86 -17.21 -7.48
C THR A 101 -0.93 -16.57 -6.09
N VAL A 102 0.22 -16.45 -5.44
CA VAL A 102 0.39 -15.67 -4.21
C VAL A 102 -0.06 -14.23 -4.46
N LEU A 103 -1.12 -13.82 -3.78
CA LEU A 103 -1.67 -12.46 -3.83
C LEU A 103 -0.72 -11.48 -3.14
N GLY A 104 -0.32 -10.43 -3.85
CA GLY A 104 0.49 -9.35 -3.32
C GLY A 104 1.92 -9.28 -3.84
N THR A 105 2.60 -8.20 -3.52
CA THR A 105 3.98 -7.97 -3.94
C THR A 105 4.94 -8.38 -2.83
N LYS A 106 5.89 -9.28 -3.15
CA LYS A 106 6.93 -9.72 -2.22
C LYS A 106 7.58 -8.49 -1.53
N GLY A 107 7.76 -8.61 -0.22
CA GLY A 107 8.36 -7.56 0.62
C GLY A 107 7.34 -6.57 1.19
N TYR A 108 6.19 -6.36 0.56
CA TYR A 108 5.11 -5.50 1.08
C TYR A 108 3.96 -6.30 1.67
N ALA A 109 3.74 -7.53 1.20
CA ALA A 109 2.65 -8.37 1.66
C ALA A 109 2.97 -9.00 3.03
N PRO A 110 2.01 -8.96 3.98
CA PRO A 110 2.18 -9.59 5.30
C PRO A 110 2.11 -11.11 5.21
N PRO A 111 2.58 -11.82 6.26
CA PRO A 111 2.60 -13.29 6.28
C PRO A 111 1.24 -13.95 6.03
N GLU A 112 0.15 -13.43 6.59
CA GLU A 112 -1.20 -13.96 6.42
C GLU A 112 -1.72 -13.85 4.99
N GLN A 113 -1.19 -12.94 4.19
CA GLN A 113 -1.60 -12.78 2.79
C GLN A 113 -1.16 -13.98 1.94
N TYR A 114 -0.04 -14.62 2.30
CA TYR A 114 0.43 -15.84 1.64
C TYR A 114 -0.42 -17.07 1.95
N SER A 115 -1.18 -17.05 3.05
CA SER A 115 -2.14 -18.08 3.43
C SER A 115 -3.58 -17.76 3.02
N GLY A 116 -3.82 -16.64 2.34
CA GLY A 116 -5.15 -16.22 1.89
C GLY A 116 -6.06 -15.68 3.01
N GLN A 117 -5.51 -15.35 4.17
CA GLN A 117 -6.25 -14.87 5.36
C GLN A 117 -6.16 -13.35 5.54
N THR A 118 -6.36 -12.61 4.46
CA THR A 118 -6.27 -11.15 4.50
C THR A 118 -7.46 -10.50 5.21
N ASP A 119 -7.17 -9.45 5.98
CA ASP A 119 -8.14 -8.56 6.58
C ASP A 119 -7.66 -7.08 6.48
N PRO A 120 -8.39 -6.09 7.00
CA PRO A 120 -7.97 -4.68 6.93
C PRO A 120 -6.55 -4.41 7.47
N ARG A 121 -6.08 -5.19 8.44
CA ARG A 121 -4.73 -5.05 9.04
C ARG A 121 -3.62 -5.51 8.10
N SER A 122 -3.95 -6.27 7.07
CA SER A 122 -3.00 -6.63 6.00
C SER A 122 -2.59 -5.40 5.18
N ASP A 123 -3.53 -4.48 4.93
CA ASP A 123 -3.24 -3.21 4.27
C ASP A 123 -2.41 -2.27 5.16
N ILE A 124 -2.58 -2.32 6.48
CA ILE A 124 -1.78 -1.56 7.44
C ILE A 124 -0.32 -2.02 7.41
N PHE A 125 -0.06 -3.32 7.34
CA PHE A 125 1.28 -3.86 7.17
C PHE A 125 1.93 -3.33 5.87
N ALA A 126 1.23 -3.46 4.76
CA ALA A 126 1.73 -3.01 3.46
C ALA A 126 1.96 -1.49 3.40
N LEU A 127 1.12 -0.71 4.09
CA LEU A 127 1.33 0.74 4.26
C LEU A 127 2.60 1.01 5.07
N GLY A 128 2.83 0.29 6.17
CA GLY A 128 4.07 0.40 6.96
C GLY A 128 5.32 0.11 6.13
N MET A 129 5.32 -0.97 5.34
CA MET A 129 6.42 -1.30 4.43
C MET A 129 6.60 -0.26 3.32
N THR A 130 5.51 0.33 2.84
CA THR A 130 5.55 1.43 1.86
C THR A 130 6.20 2.67 2.46
N MET A 131 5.82 3.06 3.68
CA MET A 131 6.44 4.19 4.41
C MET A 131 7.92 3.92 4.68
N HIS A 132 8.28 2.71 5.11
CA HIS A 132 9.66 2.31 5.32
C HIS A 132 10.49 2.52 4.04
N HIS A 133 10.03 2.00 2.91
CA HIS A 133 10.71 2.17 1.63
C HIS A 133 10.85 3.65 1.24
N LEU A 134 9.78 4.44 1.38
CA LEU A 134 9.80 5.88 1.06
C LEU A 134 10.79 6.67 1.92
N LEU A 135 10.94 6.33 3.19
CA LEU A 135 11.79 7.05 4.15
C LEU A 135 13.28 6.63 4.08
N THR A 136 13.54 5.39 3.69
CA THR A 136 14.91 4.83 3.72
C THR A 136 15.50 4.65 2.32
N GLY A 137 14.68 4.55 1.28
CA GLY A 137 15.10 4.14 -0.06
C GLY A 137 15.42 2.64 -0.17
N VAL A 138 15.26 1.86 0.90
CA VAL A 138 15.54 0.41 0.92
C VAL A 138 14.34 -0.35 0.38
N ASP A 139 14.53 -0.98 -0.77
CA ASP A 139 13.48 -1.75 -1.45
C ASP A 139 13.26 -3.10 -0.75
N PRO A 140 12.08 -3.35 -0.14
CA PRO A 140 11.82 -4.58 0.58
C PRO A 140 11.78 -5.84 -0.32
N ARG A 141 11.73 -5.67 -1.65
CA ARG A 141 11.79 -6.78 -2.62
C ARG A 141 13.18 -7.39 -2.72
N ASN A 142 14.22 -6.67 -2.32
CA ASN A 142 15.62 -7.15 -2.36
C ASN A 142 15.89 -8.30 -1.38
N GLY A 143 14.97 -8.56 -0.45
CA GLY A 143 15.04 -9.69 0.48
C GLY A 143 15.94 -9.43 1.69
N GLU A 144 16.33 -8.18 1.93
CA GLU A 144 16.99 -7.79 3.18
C GLU A 144 16.01 -7.94 4.36
N PRO A 145 16.49 -8.43 5.53
CA PRO A 145 15.66 -8.47 6.71
C PRO A 145 15.16 -7.08 7.08
N TYR A 146 13.93 -7.02 7.60
CA TYR A 146 13.40 -5.77 8.14
C TYR A 146 14.35 -5.22 9.24
N ALA A 147 14.62 -3.94 9.15
CA ALA A 147 15.33 -3.19 10.19
C ALA A 147 14.60 -1.84 10.41
N PRO A 148 14.53 -1.35 11.66
CA PRO A 148 13.89 -0.07 11.97
C PRO A 148 14.43 1.07 11.10
N VAL A 149 13.57 2.03 10.77
CA VAL A 149 13.91 3.10 9.79
C VAL A 149 15.12 3.94 10.21
N ARG A 150 15.33 4.14 11.51
CA ARG A 150 16.46 4.93 12.02
C ARG A 150 17.80 4.22 11.95
N GLN A 151 17.82 2.91 11.70
CA GLN A 151 19.07 2.22 11.35
C GLN A 151 19.58 2.64 9.97
N TRP A 152 18.68 3.00 9.07
CA TRP A 152 18.99 3.48 7.73
C TRP A 152 19.13 5.00 7.65
N ASN A 153 18.28 5.72 8.37
CA ASN A 153 18.29 7.18 8.43
C ASN A 153 18.09 7.66 9.89
N PRO A 154 19.19 7.92 10.64
CA PRO A 154 19.11 8.37 12.05
C PRO A 154 18.42 9.72 12.28
N GLU A 155 18.25 10.53 11.23
CA GLU A 155 17.58 11.83 11.29
C GLU A 155 16.05 11.73 11.43
N LEU A 156 15.48 10.55 11.15
CA LEU A 156 14.05 10.30 11.32
C LEU A 156 13.66 10.34 12.80
N SER A 157 12.43 10.78 13.07
CA SER A 157 11.91 10.85 14.42
C SER A 157 11.71 9.46 15.05
N GLU A 158 11.82 9.38 16.38
CA GLU A 158 11.46 8.15 17.11
C GLU A 158 9.99 7.79 16.92
N GLY A 159 9.13 8.82 16.80
CA GLY A 159 7.70 8.63 16.60
C GLY A 159 7.38 7.86 15.32
N ILE A 160 8.02 8.22 14.19
CA ILE A 160 7.77 7.53 12.94
C ILE A 160 8.30 6.08 12.96
N GLU A 161 9.42 5.84 13.62
CA GLU A 161 9.96 4.49 13.80
C GLU A 161 8.97 3.60 14.57
N ILE A 162 8.47 4.07 15.73
CA ILE A 162 7.50 3.34 16.55
C ILE A 162 6.23 3.02 15.75
N ILE A 163 5.74 3.99 14.95
CA ILE A 163 4.55 3.81 14.14
C ILE A 163 4.76 2.72 13.08
N ILE A 164 5.88 2.79 12.36
CA ILE A 164 6.17 1.82 11.29
C ILE A 164 6.43 0.44 11.88
N ASP A 165 7.24 0.33 12.94
CA ASP A 165 7.50 -0.95 13.61
C ASP A 165 6.20 -1.65 14.02
N ARG A 166 5.24 -0.89 14.58
CA ARG A 166 3.94 -1.44 14.93
C ARG A 166 3.09 -1.83 13.71
N CYS A 167 3.15 -1.07 12.62
CA CYS A 167 2.44 -1.44 11.39
C CYS A 167 2.91 -2.78 10.82
N VAL A 168 4.22 -3.06 10.90
CA VAL A 168 4.84 -4.24 10.26
C VAL A 168 5.03 -5.42 11.21
N GLU A 169 4.39 -5.40 12.37
CA GLU A 169 4.37 -6.56 13.27
C GLU A 169 3.91 -7.82 12.51
N PRO A 170 4.59 -8.96 12.64
CA PRO A 170 4.22 -10.20 11.95
C PRO A 170 2.81 -10.67 12.29
N ALA A 171 2.43 -10.60 13.57
CA ALA A 171 1.11 -10.97 14.06
C ALA A 171 0.14 -9.78 13.91
N ALA A 172 -0.96 -9.97 13.18
CA ALA A 172 -1.91 -8.90 12.89
C ALA A 172 -2.56 -8.28 14.15
N GLU A 173 -2.72 -9.06 15.22
CA GLU A 173 -3.23 -8.60 16.51
C GLU A 173 -2.33 -7.59 17.22
N ASN A 174 -1.04 -7.54 16.89
CA ASN A 174 -0.09 -6.59 17.47
C ASN A 174 -0.01 -5.27 16.69
N ARG A 175 -0.59 -5.23 15.48
CA ARG A 175 -0.65 -4.02 14.66
C ARG A 175 -1.72 -3.03 15.16
N TYR A 176 -1.79 -1.87 14.54
CA TYR A 176 -2.99 -1.05 14.62
C TYR A 176 -4.19 -1.83 14.10
N GLN A 177 -5.33 -1.75 14.78
CA GLN A 177 -6.51 -2.57 14.43
C GLN A 177 -7.36 -1.93 13.34
N SER A 178 -7.16 -0.65 13.08
CA SER A 178 -7.78 0.09 11.98
C SER A 178 -6.87 1.22 11.47
N CYS A 179 -7.13 1.71 10.26
CA CYS A 179 -6.47 2.92 9.78
C CYS A 179 -6.84 4.16 10.61
N ALA A 180 -8.02 4.17 11.25
CA ALA A 180 -8.40 5.23 12.17
C ALA A 180 -7.49 5.25 13.41
N ASP A 181 -7.15 4.06 13.98
CA ASP A 181 -6.24 3.96 15.12
C ASP A 181 -4.80 4.39 14.76
N LEU A 182 -4.41 4.23 13.48
CA LEU A 182 -3.10 4.66 13.00
C LEU A 182 -3.01 6.19 12.84
N LEU A 183 -4.14 6.87 12.60
CA LEU A 183 -4.19 8.32 12.40
C LEU A 183 -4.13 9.13 13.70
N TYR A 184 -4.39 8.50 14.87
CA TYR A 184 -4.41 9.14 16.20
C TYR A 184 -3.25 8.68 17.07
#